data_8b32913f453c4e239cc79c6eefa1f095
#
_entry.id   8b32913f453c4e239cc79c6eefa1f095
#
_cell.length_a   1.000
_cell.length_b   1.000
_cell.length_c   1.000
_cell.angle_alpha   90.00
_cell.angle_beta   90.00
_cell.angle_gamma   90.00
#
_symmetry.space_group_name_H-M   'P 1'
#
loop_
_entity.id
_entity.type
_entity.pdbx_description
1 polymer ?
#
loop_
_entity_poly.entity_id
_entity_poly.type
_entity_poly.pdbx_seq_one_letter_code
_entity_poly.pdbx_strand_id
1 'polypeptide(L)'
;MDKRTKIIATISDKRCEVEFIRSLYEAGMNAVRINTAHVTTRSAATIVENVRRVSEKIAIIIDTKGPEIRLTGMAAGFESGIPIEKGQLVRMKGTAEDRPSSDQTIYLNDPTIYDAVPTGSIILIDDGELELQVVDKADDELVCEVHNGGVIKPRKSVNIPGVPIDLPSVTDKDHEFINWAIDMDIDFIAHSFVRKKSDVLAVKKILKDRNSSIKIISKIENSEGVDNIDEILDETYGIMVARGDLGVEIPAERIPVTQRLLVKKCIESKKPVIIATQMLHTMIEHPRPTRAEISDVANAIYQRVDAVMLSGETANGLYPVEAVATMARVAREIENDEVNNGPNIDMNLVRINNEITAQLARSAVRASINLRVKAIVIDTLSGRT
;
A
#
# COMPACT_ATOMS: atom_id res chain seq x y z
N MET A 1 -10.36 14.09 23.20
CA MET A 1 -10.24 14.74 21.89
C MET A 1 -10.49 13.73 20.80
N ASP A 2 -11.10 14.12 19.68
CA ASP A 2 -11.13 13.27 18.50
C ASP A 2 -9.70 13.13 17.96
N LYS A 3 -9.34 11.91 17.54
CA LYS A 3 -8.02 11.65 16.97
C LYS A 3 -7.82 12.39 15.64
N ARG A 4 -6.61 12.86 15.38
CA ARG A 4 -6.20 13.51 14.11
C ARG A 4 -5.85 12.47 13.05
N THR A 5 -5.07 11.47 13.40
CA THR A 5 -4.66 10.36 12.52
C THR A 5 -5.89 9.59 12.03
N LYS A 6 -6.04 9.46 10.73
CA LYS A 6 -7.18 8.75 10.13
C LYS A 6 -6.94 7.25 10.16
N ILE A 7 -8.03 6.49 10.27
CA ILE A 7 -8.01 5.03 10.20
C ILE A 7 -8.73 4.59 8.95
N ILE A 8 -8.03 3.83 8.12
CA ILE A 8 -8.57 3.22 6.92
C ILE A 8 -8.82 1.75 7.21
N ALA A 9 -10.03 1.26 6.96
CA ALA A 9 -10.38 -0.16 7.10
C ALA A 9 -10.69 -0.77 5.73
N THR A 10 -10.11 -1.92 5.45
CA THR A 10 -10.43 -2.67 4.22
C THR A 10 -11.73 -3.43 4.44
N ILE A 11 -12.69 -3.27 3.52
CA ILE A 11 -13.96 -3.97 3.50
C ILE A 11 -13.97 -4.95 2.32
N SER A 12 -14.36 -6.19 2.59
CA SER A 12 -14.60 -7.21 1.57
C SER A 12 -16.08 -7.33 1.22
N ASP A 13 -16.39 -7.89 0.06
CA ASP A 13 -17.76 -8.17 -0.35
C ASP A 13 -18.44 -9.29 0.47
N LYS A 14 -17.65 -10.04 1.22
CA LYS A 14 -18.15 -11.10 2.12
C LYS A 14 -18.75 -10.56 3.43
N ARG A 15 -18.35 -9.34 3.82
CA ARG A 15 -18.78 -8.71 5.06
C ARG A 15 -18.84 -7.19 4.88
N CYS A 16 -19.94 -6.71 4.31
CA CYS A 16 -20.12 -5.31 3.97
C CYS A 16 -21.51 -4.76 4.36
N GLU A 17 -22.19 -5.39 5.30
CA GLU A 17 -23.49 -4.97 5.78
C GLU A 17 -23.42 -3.58 6.45
N VAL A 18 -24.51 -2.82 6.36
CA VAL A 18 -24.59 -1.45 6.90
C VAL A 18 -24.25 -1.41 8.40
N GLU A 19 -24.76 -2.36 9.17
CA GLU A 19 -24.53 -2.48 10.62
C GLU A 19 -23.06 -2.75 10.94
N PHE A 20 -22.40 -3.58 10.11
CA PHE A 20 -20.97 -3.86 10.27
C PHE A 20 -20.15 -2.61 9.99
N ILE A 21 -20.42 -1.92 8.86
CA ILE A 21 -19.71 -0.67 8.50
C ILE A 21 -19.96 0.40 9.56
N ARG A 22 -21.18 0.50 10.10
CA ARG A 22 -21.52 1.42 11.19
C ARG A 22 -20.69 1.14 12.44
N SER A 23 -20.57 -0.15 12.84
CA SER A 23 -19.76 -0.52 14.00
C SER A 23 -18.28 -0.14 13.86
N LEU A 24 -17.70 -0.26 12.65
CA LEU A 24 -16.34 0.19 12.37
C LEU A 24 -16.23 1.73 12.42
N TYR A 25 -17.23 2.43 11.89
CA TYR A 25 -17.28 3.89 11.93
C TYR A 25 -17.35 4.44 13.35
N GLU A 26 -18.22 3.86 14.18
CA GLU A 26 -18.35 4.19 15.62
C GLU A 26 -17.08 3.83 16.40
N ALA A 27 -16.37 2.77 16.02
CA ALA A 27 -15.08 2.40 16.60
C ALA A 27 -13.96 3.39 16.24
N GLY A 28 -14.14 4.22 15.19
CA GLY A 28 -13.22 5.29 14.81
C GLY A 28 -12.64 5.21 13.40
N MET A 29 -13.20 4.38 12.52
CA MET A 29 -12.85 4.36 11.10
C MET A 29 -13.18 5.71 10.43
N ASN A 30 -12.36 6.15 9.50
CA ASN A 30 -12.55 7.39 8.74
C ASN A 30 -12.68 7.15 7.24
N ALA A 31 -12.10 6.08 6.72
CA ALA A 31 -12.16 5.73 5.32
C ALA A 31 -12.28 4.21 5.12
N VAL A 32 -12.92 3.83 4.04
CA VAL A 32 -13.03 2.44 3.58
C VAL A 32 -12.09 2.25 2.40
N ARG A 33 -11.31 1.18 2.43
CA ARG A 33 -10.55 0.70 1.28
C ARG A 33 -11.25 -0.51 0.67
N ILE A 34 -11.41 -0.51 -0.65
CA ILE A 34 -11.91 -1.63 -1.45
C ILE A 34 -10.76 -2.13 -2.33
N ASN A 35 -10.33 -3.37 -2.09
CA ASN A 35 -9.26 -3.98 -2.89
C ASN A 35 -9.84 -4.62 -4.15
N THR A 36 -9.57 -4.02 -5.31
CA THR A 36 -10.13 -4.45 -6.59
C THR A 36 -9.60 -5.81 -7.06
N ALA A 37 -8.50 -6.30 -6.49
CA ALA A 37 -7.98 -7.63 -6.81
C ALA A 37 -9.02 -8.73 -6.50
N HIS A 38 -9.86 -8.53 -5.47
CA HIS A 38 -10.75 -9.54 -4.91
C HIS A 38 -12.25 -9.29 -5.14
N VAL A 39 -12.60 -8.18 -5.77
CA VAL A 39 -14.01 -7.81 -6.00
C VAL A 39 -14.29 -7.60 -7.49
N THR A 40 -15.57 -7.62 -7.84
CA THR A 40 -16.09 -7.16 -9.12
C THR A 40 -16.66 -5.74 -8.95
N THR A 41 -16.87 -5.01 -10.05
CA THR A 41 -17.51 -3.68 -10.01
C THR A 41 -18.90 -3.75 -9.39
N ARG A 42 -19.64 -4.85 -9.60
CA ARG A 42 -20.95 -5.08 -9.01
C ARG A 42 -20.89 -5.24 -7.48
N SER A 43 -19.97 -6.08 -6.98
CA SER A 43 -19.85 -6.27 -5.54
C SER A 43 -19.25 -5.03 -4.84
N ALA A 44 -18.36 -4.32 -5.51
CA ALA A 44 -17.83 -3.04 -5.04
C ALA A 44 -18.92 -1.96 -4.92
N ALA A 45 -19.87 -1.90 -5.88
CA ALA A 45 -21.01 -0.98 -5.82
C ALA A 45 -21.86 -1.18 -4.56
N THR A 46 -22.13 -2.43 -4.18
CA THR A 46 -22.84 -2.75 -2.93
C THR A 46 -22.11 -2.22 -1.71
N ILE A 47 -20.77 -2.34 -1.67
CA ILE A 47 -19.95 -1.80 -0.57
C ILE A 47 -20.11 -0.28 -0.52
N VAL A 48 -19.94 0.41 -1.66
CA VAL A 48 -20.06 1.87 -1.75
C VAL A 48 -21.42 2.35 -1.27
N GLU A 49 -22.50 1.74 -1.76
CA GLU A 49 -23.88 2.08 -1.37
C GLU A 49 -24.08 1.91 0.16
N ASN A 50 -23.60 0.82 0.72
CA ASN A 50 -23.72 0.57 2.15
C ASN A 50 -22.88 1.55 3.00
N VAL A 51 -21.69 1.93 2.53
CA VAL A 51 -20.86 2.99 3.17
C VAL A 51 -21.59 4.32 3.17
N ARG A 52 -22.14 4.76 2.03
CA ARG A 52 -22.89 6.02 1.91
C ARG A 52 -24.15 6.03 2.78
N ARG A 53 -24.83 4.87 2.95
CA ARG A 53 -25.96 4.73 3.88
C ARG A 53 -25.58 4.90 5.36
N VAL A 54 -24.31 4.65 5.72
CA VAL A 54 -23.82 4.90 7.08
C VAL A 54 -23.48 6.36 7.27
N SER A 55 -22.66 6.93 6.37
CA SER A 55 -22.28 8.35 6.42
C SER A 55 -21.58 8.81 5.15
N GLU A 56 -21.96 9.97 4.65
CA GLU A 56 -21.26 10.69 3.57
C GLU A 56 -19.85 11.18 3.96
N LYS A 57 -19.52 11.16 5.26
CA LYS A 57 -18.21 11.57 5.77
C LYS A 57 -17.15 10.48 5.70
N ILE A 58 -17.55 9.25 5.39
CA ILE A 58 -16.61 8.14 5.23
C ILE A 58 -16.03 8.24 3.82
N ALA A 59 -14.73 8.51 3.72
CA ALA A 59 -14.03 8.50 2.44
C ALA A 59 -13.91 7.07 1.90
N ILE A 60 -13.95 6.94 0.56
CA ILE A 60 -13.82 5.65 -0.11
C ILE A 60 -12.57 5.65 -0.99
N ILE A 61 -11.77 4.61 -0.84
CA ILE A 61 -10.52 4.39 -1.57
C ILE A 61 -10.66 3.12 -2.38
N ILE A 62 -10.55 3.22 -3.70
CA ILE A 62 -10.37 2.06 -4.58
C ILE A 62 -8.88 1.79 -4.70
N ASP A 63 -8.47 0.58 -4.33
CA ASP A 63 -7.09 0.14 -4.42
C ASP A 63 -6.96 -0.76 -5.65
N THR A 64 -6.21 -0.29 -6.66
CA THR A 64 -6.04 -1.01 -7.93
C THR A 64 -5.26 -2.30 -7.72
N LYS A 65 -5.51 -3.29 -8.60
CA LYS A 65 -4.75 -4.55 -8.54
C LYS A 65 -3.29 -4.31 -8.91
N GLY A 66 -3.06 -3.47 -9.95
CA GLY A 66 -1.76 -3.25 -10.53
C GLY A 66 -1.21 -4.45 -11.32
N PRO A 67 -0.09 -4.24 -11.99
CA PRO A 67 0.59 -5.29 -12.74
C PRO A 67 1.38 -6.18 -11.80
N GLU A 68 1.14 -7.48 -11.86
CA GLU A 68 1.86 -8.47 -11.08
C GLU A 68 2.36 -9.59 -11.99
N ILE A 69 3.59 -10.01 -11.77
CA ILE A 69 4.07 -11.27 -12.31
C ILE A 69 3.55 -12.38 -11.43
N ARG A 70 2.93 -13.38 -12.06
CA ARG A 70 2.37 -14.53 -11.36
C ARG A 70 2.73 -15.82 -12.06
N LEU A 71 2.77 -16.87 -11.29
CA LEU A 71 2.76 -18.22 -11.83
C LEU A 71 1.43 -18.49 -12.57
N THR A 72 1.49 -19.27 -13.61
CA THR A 72 0.30 -19.76 -14.32
C THR A 72 -0.41 -20.88 -13.55
N GLY A 73 -1.44 -21.47 -14.13
CA GLY A 73 -2.08 -22.69 -13.60
C GLY A 73 -1.13 -23.89 -13.62
N MET A 74 -1.51 -24.98 -12.94
CA MET A 74 -0.74 -26.23 -12.92
C MET A 74 -1.29 -27.25 -13.89
N ALA A 75 -0.41 -28.09 -14.43
CA ALA A 75 -0.77 -29.25 -15.25
C ALA A 75 -1.47 -30.34 -14.42
N ALA A 76 -2.17 -31.24 -15.11
CA ALA A 76 -2.80 -32.41 -14.48
C ALA A 76 -1.76 -33.23 -13.69
N GLY A 77 -2.10 -33.58 -12.46
CA GLY A 77 -1.21 -34.25 -11.51
C GLY A 77 -0.42 -33.31 -10.59
N PHE A 78 -0.45 -32.00 -10.83
CA PHE A 78 0.22 -30.98 -10.01
C PHE A 78 -0.75 -29.94 -9.43
N GLU A 79 -2.05 -30.23 -9.37
CA GLU A 79 -3.08 -29.26 -8.93
C GLU A 79 -2.83 -28.70 -7.53
N SER A 80 -2.21 -29.48 -6.63
CA SER A 80 -1.83 -29.07 -5.29
C SER A 80 -0.50 -28.31 -5.22
N GLY A 81 0.24 -28.25 -6.35
CA GLY A 81 1.54 -27.60 -6.48
C GLY A 81 2.68 -28.57 -6.81
N ILE A 82 3.84 -28.01 -7.10
CA ILE A 82 5.06 -28.74 -7.48
C ILE A 82 6.02 -28.71 -6.30
N PRO A 83 6.35 -29.86 -5.68
CA PRO A 83 7.34 -29.91 -4.61
C PRO A 83 8.75 -29.64 -5.18
N ILE A 84 9.53 -28.83 -4.47
CA ILE A 84 10.92 -28.50 -4.82
C ILE A 84 11.80 -28.64 -3.58
N GLU A 85 13.04 -29.05 -3.81
CA GLU A 85 14.03 -29.24 -2.75
C GLU A 85 15.19 -28.24 -2.90
N LYS A 86 15.84 -27.90 -1.78
CA LYS A 86 17.02 -27.04 -1.79
C LYS A 86 18.13 -27.62 -2.65
N GLY A 87 18.72 -26.77 -3.53
CA GLY A 87 19.75 -27.15 -4.49
C GLY A 87 19.22 -27.78 -5.78
N GLN A 88 17.92 -28.03 -5.87
CA GLN A 88 17.29 -28.48 -7.12
C GLN A 88 17.36 -27.39 -8.19
N LEU A 89 17.57 -27.79 -9.45
CA LEU A 89 17.41 -26.89 -10.59
C LEU A 89 16.00 -27.00 -11.14
N VAL A 90 15.35 -25.85 -11.31
CA VAL A 90 14.04 -25.72 -11.95
C VAL A 90 14.13 -24.79 -13.16
N ARG A 91 13.33 -25.05 -14.18
CA ARG A 91 13.25 -24.21 -15.37
C ARG A 91 12.03 -23.30 -15.27
N MET A 92 12.21 -22.02 -15.57
CA MET A 92 11.13 -21.03 -15.56
C MET A 92 11.07 -20.32 -16.92
N LYS A 93 9.87 -20.09 -17.43
CA LYS A 93 9.63 -19.48 -18.74
C LYS A 93 8.50 -18.49 -18.70
N GLY A 94 8.71 -17.34 -19.34
CA GLY A 94 7.65 -16.37 -19.56
C GLY A 94 6.69 -16.81 -20.67
N THR A 95 5.42 -16.48 -20.52
CA THR A 95 4.38 -16.77 -21.53
C THR A 95 3.28 -15.71 -21.53
N ALA A 96 2.75 -15.40 -22.73
CA ALA A 96 1.56 -14.57 -22.86
C ALA A 96 0.24 -15.35 -22.65
N GLU A 97 0.30 -16.69 -22.71
CA GLU A 97 -0.83 -17.59 -22.57
C GLU A 97 -0.86 -18.22 -21.18
N ASP A 98 -2.02 -18.65 -20.69
CA ASP A 98 -2.14 -19.39 -19.43
C ASP A 98 -1.70 -20.86 -19.63
N ARG A 99 -0.42 -21.08 -19.93
CA ARG A 99 0.16 -22.43 -20.07
C ARG A 99 0.30 -23.07 -18.69
N PRO A 100 -0.12 -24.35 -18.55
CA PRO A 100 -0.03 -25.03 -17.26
C PRO A 100 1.43 -25.38 -16.93
N SER A 101 1.87 -25.01 -15.72
CA SER A 101 3.18 -25.35 -15.16
C SER A 101 3.27 -26.81 -14.73
N SER A 102 4.47 -27.40 -14.86
CA SER A 102 4.78 -28.78 -14.43
C SER A 102 6.16 -28.82 -13.77
N ASP A 103 6.59 -30.00 -13.35
CA ASP A 103 7.94 -30.26 -12.83
C ASP A 103 9.06 -30.06 -13.87
N GLN A 104 8.72 -30.02 -15.17
CA GLN A 104 9.66 -29.74 -16.25
C GLN A 104 9.88 -28.27 -16.48
N THR A 105 8.79 -27.48 -16.54
CA THR A 105 8.85 -26.02 -16.76
C THR A 105 7.75 -25.30 -15.97
N ILE A 106 8.15 -24.29 -15.24
CA ILE A 106 7.29 -23.38 -14.50
C ILE A 106 7.03 -22.13 -15.34
N TYR A 107 5.76 -21.85 -15.64
CA TYR A 107 5.40 -20.70 -16.46
C TYR A 107 5.01 -19.48 -15.65
N LEU A 108 5.46 -18.31 -16.14
CA LEU A 108 5.17 -16.98 -15.63
C LEU A 108 4.32 -16.23 -16.66
N ASN A 109 3.38 -15.41 -16.21
CA ASN A 109 2.44 -14.66 -17.06
C ASN A 109 3.05 -13.44 -17.77
N ASP A 110 4.37 -13.35 -17.84
CA ASP A 110 5.07 -12.28 -18.56
C ASP A 110 6.08 -12.85 -19.55
N PRO A 111 5.88 -12.69 -20.88
CA PRO A 111 6.76 -13.24 -21.91
C PRO A 111 8.14 -12.57 -21.95
N THR A 112 8.32 -11.41 -21.33
CA THR A 112 9.59 -10.65 -21.38
C THR A 112 10.61 -11.09 -20.33
N ILE A 113 10.24 -11.98 -19.43
CA ILE A 113 11.05 -12.42 -18.29
C ILE A 113 12.43 -12.93 -18.70
N TYR A 114 12.50 -13.70 -19.80
CA TYR A 114 13.78 -14.23 -20.28
C TYR A 114 14.78 -13.11 -20.59
N ASP A 115 14.36 -12.07 -21.29
CA ASP A 115 15.23 -10.97 -21.68
C ASP A 115 15.52 -10.03 -20.50
N ALA A 116 14.51 -9.77 -19.69
CA ALA A 116 14.57 -8.80 -18.59
C ALA A 116 15.42 -9.26 -17.39
N VAL A 117 15.45 -10.57 -17.09
CA VAL A 117 16.05 -11.08 -15.85
C VAL A 117 17.49 -11.55 -16.09
N PRO A 118 18.52 -10.91 -15.52
CA PRO A 118 19.90 -11.35 -15.66
C PRO A 118 20.22 -12.60 -14.81
N THR A 119 21.25 -13.33 -15.20
CA THR A 119 21.84 -14.39 -14.38
C THR A 119 22.36 -13.79 -13.07
N GLY A 120 22.15 -14.51 -11.96
CA GLY A 120 22.44 -14.07 -10.60
C GLY A 120 21.26 -13.40 -9.88
N SER A 121 20.17 -13.07 -10.60
CA SER A 121 18.97 -12.49 -9.99
C SER A 121 18.29 -13.46 -9.03
N ILE A 122 17.71 -12.92 -7.96
CA ILE A 122 16.85 -13.68 -7.04
C ILE A 122 15.42 -13.60 -7.54
N ILE A 123 14.72 -14.74 -7.53
CA ILE A 123 13.29 -14.87 -7.79
C ILE A 123 12.60 -15.31 -6.52
N LEU A 124 11.65 -14.51 -6.06
CA LEU A 124 10.85 -14.77 -4.88
C LEU A 124 9.43 -15.18 -5.30
N ILE A 125 8.92 -16.26 -4.73
CA ILE A 125 7.58 -16.79 -5.02
C ILE A 125 6.76 -16.80 -3.74
N ASP A 126 5.44 -16.48 -3.84
CA ASP A 126 4.50 -16.46 -2.70
C ASP A 126 4.99 -15.52 -1.58
N ASP A 127 5.17 -14.24 -1.93
CA ASP A 127 5.62 -13.19 -1.01
C ASP A 127 6.97 -13.51 -0.31
N GLY A 128 7.83 -14.28 -0.99
CA GLY A 128 9.16 -14.65 -0.49
C GLY A 128 9.22 -15.95 0.31
N GLU A 129 8.13 -16.72 0.37
CA GLU A 129 8.13 -18.06 0.98
C GLU A 129 9.12 -19.01 0.27
N LEU A 130 9.30 -18.86 -1.03
CA LEU A 130 10.27 -19.60 -1.82
C LEU A 130 11.25 -18.63 -2.48
N GLU A 131 12.54 -18.97 -2.37
CA GLU A 131 13.64 -18.22 -2.95
C GLU A 131 14.42 -19.09 -3.94
N LEU A 132 14.59 -18.57 -5.15
CA LEU A 132 15.38 -19.19 -6.22
C LEU A 132 16.39 -18.17 -6.75
N GLN A 133 17.50 -18.68 -7.29
CA GLN A 133 18.49 -17.85 -7.97
C GLN A 133 18.63 -18.28 -9.43
N VAL A 134 18.60 -17.35 -10.37
CA VAL A 134 18.90 -17.61 -11.77
C VAL A 134 20.40 -17.92 -11.91
N VAL A 135 20.73 -19.15 -12.22
CA VAL A 135 22.12 -19.61 -12.37
C VAL A 135 22.56 -19.69 -13.81
N ASP A 136 21.62 -19.88 -14.76
CA ASP A 136 21.89 -19.95 -16.20
C ASP A 136 20.66 -19.55 -17.02
N LYS A 137 20.84 -19.32 -18.31
CA LYS A 137 19.79 -19.03 -19.30
C LYS A 137 20.00 -19.91 -20.51
N ALA A 138 19.08 -20.80 -20.83
CA ALA A 138 19.17 -21.72 -21.95
C ALA A 138 17.79 -22.00 -22.57
N ASP A 139 17.71 -22.15 -23.86
CA ASP A 139 16.51 -22.55 -24.61
C ASP A 139 15.29 -21.65 -24.33
N ASP A 140 15.49 -20.34 -24.15
CA ASP A 140 14.45 -19.36 -23.82
C ASP A 140 13.81 -19.62 -22.45
N GLU A 141 14.57 -20.24 -21.53
CA GLU A 141 14.21 -20.52 -20.15
C GLU A 141 15.26 -20.01 -19.17
N LEU A 142 14.81 -19.55 -18.01
CA LEU A 142 15.69 -19.29 -16.86
C LEU A 142 15.92 -20.62 -16.12
N VAL A 143 17.19 -20.97 -15.91
CA VAL A 143 17.57 -22.09 -15.06
C VAL A 143 17.82 -21.54 -13.65
N CYS A 144 17.01 -21.98 -12.70
CA CYS A 144 17.01 -21.44 -11.34
C CYS A 144 17.40 -22.50 -10.32
N GLU A 145 18.31 -22.18 -9.41
CA GLU A 145 18.63 -23.01 -8.26
C GLU A 145 17.73 -22.63 -7.08
N VAL A 146 17.16 -23.63 -6.44
CA VAL A 146 16.28 -23.47 -5.27
C VAL A 146 17.09 -23.26 -4.02
N HIS A 147 16.93 -22.14 -3.31
CA HIS A 147 17.61 -21.81 -2.08
C HIS A 147 16.96 -22.41 -0.82
N ASN A 148 15.62 -22.51 -0.84
CA ASN A 148 14.85 -23.16 0.23
C ASN A 148 13.75 -24.05 -0.34
N GLY A 149 13.59 -25.26 0.19
CA GLY A 149 12.60 -26.23 -0.28
C GLY A 149 11.17 -25.86 0.13
N GLY A 150 10.20 -26.34 -0.65
CA GLY A 150 8.78 -26.10 -0.41
C GLY A 150 7.90 -26.61 -1.54
N VAL A 151 6.73 -26.01 -1.71
CA VAL A 151 5.77 -26.35 -2.76
C VAL A 151 5.42 -25.10 -3.56
N ILE A 152 5.74 -25.11 -4.86
CA ILE A 152 5.31 -24.06 -5.79
C ILE A 152 3.82 -24.25 -6.09
N LYS A 153 2.97 -23.36 -5.56
CA LYS A 153 1.52 -23.40 -5.75
C LYS A 153 1.08 -22.59 -6.97
N PRO A 154 -0.08 -22.92 -7.58
CA PRO A 154 -0.57 -22.21 -8.76
C PRO A 154 -0.89 -20.73 -8.46
N ARG A 155 -0.68 -19.88 -9.45
CA ARG A 155 -1.10 -18.47 -9.48
C ARG A 155 -0.52 -17.58 -8.36
N LYS A 156 0.58 -18.02 -7.74
CA LYS A 156 1.28 -17.24 -6.71
C LYS A 156 2.05 -16.07 -7.32
N SER A 157 2.22 -15.01 -6.53
CA SER A 157 3.04 -13.85 -6.87
C SER A 157 4.48 -14.25 -7.14
N VAL A 158 5.13 -13.53 -8.05
CA VAL A 158 6.56 -13.67 -8.35
C VAL A 158 7.18 -12.28 -8.33
N ASN A 159 8.16 -12.08 -7.46
CA ASN A 159 8.93 -10.85 -7.35
C ASN A 159 10.38 -11.12 -7.77
N ILE A 160 10.99 -10.17 -8.43
CA ILE A 160 12.40 -10.23 -8.84
C ILE A 160 13.09 -8.95 -8.38
N PRO A 161 13.50 -8.88 -7.10
CA PRO A 161 14.00 -7.66 -6.49
C PRO A 161 15.17 -7.04 -7.27
N GLY A 162 15.09 -5.72 -7.48
CA GLY A 162 16.15 -4.98 -8.15
C GLY A 162 16.22 -5.15 -9.68
N VAL A 163 15.30 -5.91 -10.29
CA VAL A 163 15.23 -6.07 -11.75
C VAL A 163 14.06 -5.23 -12.29
N PRO A 164 14.32 -4.18 -13.08
CA PRO A 164 13.25 -3.38 -13.67
C PRO A 164 12.56 -4.17 -14.79
N ILE A 165 11.30 -4.52 -14.57
CA ILE A 165 10.47 -5.18 -15.58
C ILE A 165 9.45 -4.16 -16.10
N ASP A 166 9.39 -4.01 -17.42
CA ASP A 166 8.53 -3.00 -18.06
C ASP A 166 7.08 -3.49 -18.17
N LEU A 167 6.41 -3.57 -17.02
CA LEU A 167 4.99 -3.89 -16.95
C LEU A 167 4.14 -2.64 -17.20
N PRO A 168 2.94 -2.78 -17.80
CA PRO A 168 2.02 -1.66 -17.99
C PRO A 168 1.59 -1.11 -16.62
N SER A 169 1.65 0.20 -16.42
CA SER A 169 1.31 0.81 -15.12
C SER A 169 -0.17 0.71 -14.76
N VAL A 170 -1.05 0.55 -15.75
CA VAL A 170 -2.50 0.38 -15.59
C VAL A 170 -2.92 -0.84 -16.38
N THR A 171 -3.43 -1.86 -15.71
CA THR A 171 -3.97 -3.07 -16.35
C THR A 171 -5.38 -2.81 -16.90
N ASP A 172 -5.89 -3.69 -17.77
CA ASP A 172 -7.27 -3.59 -18.27
C ASP A 172 -8.29 -3.58 -17.12
N LYS A 173 -8.07 -4.39 -16.10
CA LYS A 173 -8.90 -4.42 -14.90
C LYS A 173 -8.84 -3.09 -14.14
N ASP A 174 -7.66 -2.51 -14.00
CA ASP A 174 -7.50 -1.21 -13.34
C ASP A 174 -8.20 -0.12 -14.14
N HIS A 175 -8.10 -0.14 -15.46
CA HIS A 175 -8.79 0.79 -16.33
C HIS A 175 -10.32 0.69 -16.18
N GLU A 176 -10.87 -0.52 -16.11
CA GLU A 176 -12.29 -0.76 -15.81
C GLU A 176 -12.68 -0.14 -14.46
N PHE A 177 -11.93 -0.45 -13.40
CA PHE A 177 -12.22 0.04 -12.05
C PHE A 177 -12.03 1.55 -11.88
N ILE A 178 -11.05 2.15 -12.54
CA ILE A 178 -10.85 3.61 -12.52
C ILE A 178 -12.06 4.32 -13.17
N ASN A 179 -12.53 3.83 -14.32
CA ASN A 179 -13.73 4.40 -14.97
C ASN A 179 -14.98 4.21 -14.11
N TRP A 180 -15.15 3.02 -13.54
CA TRP A 180 -16.23 2.73 -12.59
C TRP A 180 -16.17 3.64 -11.35
N ALA A 181 -14.97 3.87 -10.81
CA ALA A 181 -14.77 4.76 -9.64
C ALA A 181 -15.19 6.20 -9.93
N ILE A 182 -14.97 6.68 -11.16
CA ILE A 182 -15.44 8.00 -11.61
C ILE A 182 -16.97 8.04 -11.60
N ASP A 183 -17.63 7.01 -12.16
CA ASP A 183 -19.09 6.94 -12.23
C ASP A 183 -19.74 6.83 -10.84
N MET A 184 -19.03 6.26 -9.85
CA MET A 184 -19.50 6.10 -8.47
C MET A 184 -19.09 7.24 -7.52
N ASP A 185 -18.49 8.31 -8.04
CA ASP A 185 -18.02 9.47 -7.27
C ASP A 185 -17.13 9.06 -6.06
N ILE A 186 -16.12 8.24 -6.34
CA ILE A 186 -15.15 7.76 -5.34
C ILE A 186 -14.17 8.88 -5.00
N ASP A 187 -13.69 8.91 -3.75
CA ASP A 187 -12.81 9.98 -3.26
C ASP A 187 -11.34 9.79 -3.68
N PHE A 188 -10.83 8.54 -3.62
CA PHE A 188 -9.43 8.24 -3.84
C PHE A 188 -9.21 6.97 -4.68
N ILE A 189 -8.15 6.99 -5.48
CA ILE A 189 -7.56 5.81 -6.10
C ILE A 189 -6.18 5.59 -5.47
N ALA A 190 -5.98 4.45 -4.81
CA ALA A 190 -4.67 3.95 -4.42
C ALA A 190 -4.11 3.16 -5.61
N HIS A 191 -3.11 3.74 -6.28
CA HIS A 191 -2.51 3.18 -7.49
C HIS A 191 -1.35 2.27 -7.12
N SER A 192 -1.47 0.98 -7.42
CA SER A 192 -0.50 -0.06 -7.06
C SER A 192 0.75 -0.04 -7.92
N PHE A 193 1.87 -0.48 -7.35
CA PHE A 193 3.17 -0.69 -7.98
C PHE A 193 3.70 0.53 -8.74
N VAL A 194 3.52 1.73 -8.17
CA VAL A 194 4.08 2.96 -8.76
C VAL A 194 5.60 2.93 -8.66
N ARG A 195 6.27 3.04 -9.82
CA ARG A 195 7.74 3.01 -9.95
C ARG A 195 8.30 4.39 -10.27
N LYS A 196 7.56 5.18 -11.06
CA LYS A 196 8.02 6.47 -11.61
C LYS A 196 6.87 7.41 -11.88
N LYS A 197 7.18 8.67 -12.13
CA LYS A 197 6.23 9.73 -12.47
C LYS A 197 5.24 9.35 -13.58
N SER A 198 5.71 8.67 -14.65
CA SER A 198 4.85 8.29 -15.76
C SER A 198 3.70 7.38 -15.38
N ASP A 199 3.88 6.53 -14.35
CA ASP A 199 2.83 5.64 -13.85
C ASP A 199 1.67 6.46 -13.24
N VAL A 200 2.00 7.50 -12.48
CA VAL A 200 1.00 8.44 -11.93
C VAL A 200 0.29 9.21 -13.05
N LEU A 201 1.05 9.66 -14.06
CA LEU A 201 0.51 10.41 -15.20
C LEU A 201 -0.46 9.57 -16.05
N ALA A 202 -0.27 8.25 -16.14
CA ALA A 202 -1.19 7.35 -16.84
C ALA A 202 -2.59 7.39 -16.20
N VAL A 203 -2.69 7.27 -14.88
CA VAL A 203 -3.97 7.41 -14.16
C VAL A 203 -4.51 8.83 -14.24
N LYS A 204 -3.67 9.85 -14.08
CA LYS A 204 -4.09 11.26 -14.23
C LYS A 204 -4.72 11.54 -15.59
N LYS A 205 -4.21 10.93 -16.65
CA LYS A 205 -4.78 11.10 -18.00
C LYS A 205 -6.22 10.60 -18.03
N ILE A 206 -6.49 9.40 -17.53
CA ILE A 206 -7.85 8.84 -17.48
C ILE A 206 -8.80 9.76 -16.69
N LEU A 207 -8.36 10.23 -15.52
CA LEU A 207 -9.16 11.13 -14.68
C LEU A 207 -9.43 12.47 -15.38
N LYS A 208 -8.43 13.03 -16.06
CA LYS A 208 -8.54 14.29 -16.79
C LYS A 208 -9.49 14.18 -17.98
N ASP A 209 -9.40 13.10 -18.76
CA ASP A 209 -10.24 12.86 -19.93
C ASP A 209 -11.74 12.75 -19.55
N ARG A 210 -12.02 12.36 -18.29
CA ARG A 210 -13.36 12.26 -17.71
C ARG A 210 -13.73 13.44 -16.78
N ASN A 211 -12.90 14.50 -16.71
CA ASN A 211 -13.08 15.65 -15.80
C ASN A 211 -13.30 15.25 -14.33
N SER A 212 -12.65 14.20 -13.87
CA SER A 212 -12.79 13.68 -12.51
C SER A 212 -11.91 14.43 -11.52
N SER A 213 -12.43 14.61 -10.29
CA SER A 213 -11.72 15.24 -9.15
C SER A 213 -11.07 14.24 -8.21
N ILE A 214 -11.18 12.93 -8.49
CA ILE A 214 -10.61 11.85 -7.68
C ILE A 214 -9.11 12.09 -7.44
N LYS A 215 -8.66 11.85 -6.20
CA LYS A 215 -7.26 12.04 -5.82
C LYS A 215 -6.49 10.73 -5.91
N ILE A 216 -5.25 10.79 -6.42
CA ILE A 216 -4.38 9.62 -6.56
C ILE A 216 -3.48 9.51 -5.33
N ILE A 217 -3.48 8.34 -4.71
CA ILE A 217 -2.52 7.92 -3.68
C ILE A 217 -1.59 6.89 -4.33
N SER A 218 -0.33 7.24 -4.52
CA SER A 218 0.65 6.30 -5.10
C SER A 218 1.12 5.31 -4.06
N LYS A 219 1.00 4.02 -4.34
CA LYS A 219 1.50 2.96 -3.45
C LYS A 219 2.97 2.72 -3.75
N ILE A 220 3.81 2.87 -2.72
CA ILE A 220 5.26 2.61 -2.82
C ILE A 220 5.50 1.20 -2.29
N GLU A 221 5.74 0.28 -3.23
CA GLU A 221 5.75 -1.17 -3.04
C GLU A 221 7.03 -1.83 -3.54
N ASN A 222 7.92 -1.06 -4.16
CA ASN A 222 9.15 -1.56 -4.76
C ASN A 222 10.32 -0.57 -4.59
N SER A 223 11.54 -1.03 -4.83
CA SER A 223 12.75 -0.24 -4.69
C SER A 223 12.80 0.94 -5.67
N GLU A 224 12.36 0.76 -6.93
CA GLU A 224 12.33 1.80 -7.95
C GLU A 224 11.44 2.98 -7.52
N GLY A 225 10.26 2.71 -6.94
CA GLY A 225 9.37 3.73 -6.40
C GLY A 225 9.96 4.49 -5.20
N VAL A 226 10.79 3.83 -4.39
CA VAL A 226 11.53 4.49 -3.31
C VAL A 226 12.59 5.43 -3.88
N ASP A 227 13.34 5.00 -4.87
CA ASP A 227 14.41 5.80 -5.50
C ASP A 227 13.83 7.01 -6.25
N ASN A 228 12.69 6.85 -6.92
CA ASN A 228 12.01 7.89 -7.69
C ASN A 228 10.98 8.71 -6.88
N ILE A 229 11.00 8.64 -5.56
CA ILE A 229 9.96 9.21 -4.71
C ILE A 229 9.73 10.71 -4.94
N ASP A 230 10.78 11.49 -5.21
CA ASP A 230 10.65 12.94 -5.40
C ASP A 230 9.80 13.27 -6.63
N GLU A 231 10.04 12.61 -7.77
CA GLU A 231 9.27 12.83 -9.00
C GLU A 231 7.82 12.29 -8.89
N ILE A 232 7.62 11.20 -8.11
CA ILE A 232 6.29 10.67 -7.82
C ILE A 232 5.50 11.67 -6.98
N LEU A 233 6.12 12.24 -5.94
CA LEU A 233 5.48 13.23 -5.07
C LEU A 233 5.06 14.49 -5.83
N ASP A 234 5.76 14.91 -6.86
CA ASP A 234 5.37 16.05 -7.68
C ASP A 234 3.99 15.85 -8.34
N GLU A 235 3.64 14.61 -8.68
CA GLU A 235 2.45 14.31 -9.46
C GLU A 235 1.31 13.68 -8.64
N THR A 236 1.59 13.02 -7.55
CA THR A 236 0.55 12.37 -6.72
C THR A 236 -0.11 13.34 -5.74
N TYR A 237 -1.30 13.00 -5.24
CA TYR A 237 -1.91 13.71 -4.11
C TYR A 237 -1.23 13.33 -2.79
N GLY A 238 -0.93 12.06 -2.59
CA GLY A 238 -0.26 11.50 -1.43
C GLY A 238 0.32 10.12 -1.75
N ILE A 239 0.94 9.48 -0.77
CA ILE A 239 1.46 8.11 -0.94
C ILE A 239 0.93 7.16 0.12
N MET A 240 1.01 5.87 -0.20
CA MET A 240 0.82 4.77 0.74
C MET A 240 2.11 3.93 0.78
N VAL A 241 2.70 3.80 1.95
CA VAL A 241 3.82 2.90 2.20
C VAL A 241 3.24 1.52 2.48
N ALA A 242 3.25 0.64 1.47
CA ALA A 242 2.71 -0.71 1.55
C ALA A 242 3.83 -1.68 1.95
N ARG A 243 4.01 -1.82 3.28
CA ARG A 243 5.19 -2.50 3.85
C ARG A 243 5.24 -4.00 3.55
N GLY A 244 4.09 -4.63 3.28
CA GLY A 244 4.04 -6.04 2.89
C GLY A 244 4.80 -6.29 1.59
N ASP A 245 4.35 -5.64 0.51
CA ASP A 245 4.94 -5.78 -0.82
C ASP A 245 6.36 -5.22 -0.85
N LEU A 246 6.58 -4.05 -0.22
CA LEU A 246 7.91 -3.45 -0.12
C LEU A 246 8.91 -4.36 0.61
N GLY A 247 8.45 -5.14 1.60
CA GLY A 247 9.29 -6.08 2.36
C GLY A 247 9.72 -7.33 1.59
N VAL A 248 9.10 -7.59 0.43
CA VAL A 248 9.56 -8.61 -0.53
C VAL A 248 10.67 -8.03 -1.43
N GLU A 249 10.61 -6.72 -1.70
CA GLU A 249 11.52 -6.03 -2.63
C GLU A 249 12.81 -5.52 -1.98
N ILE A 250 12.79 -5.20 -0.68
CA ILE A 250 13.96 -4.71 0.06
C ILE A 250 14.16 -5.51 1.34
N PRO A 251 15.40 -5.60 1.88
CA PRO A 251 15.66 -6.28 3.14
C PRO A 251 14.79 -5.76 4.29
N ALA A 252 14.25 -6.67 5.10
CA ALA A 252 13.28 -6.35 6.15
C ALA A 252 13.78 -5.27 7.14
N GLU A 253 15.08 -5.30 7.48
CA GLU A 253 15.73 -4.32 8.35
C GLU A 253 15.79 -2.91 7.74
N ARG A 254 15.62 -2.76 6.42
CA ARG A 254 15.55 -1.46 5.75
C ARG A 254 14.16 -0.86 5.76
N ILE A 255 13.10 -1.63 5.99
CA ILE A 255 11.71 -1.14 5.98
C ILE A 255 11.50 0.05 6.93
N PRO A 256 11.93 0.00 8.22
CA PRO A 256 11.73 1.13 9.12
C PRO A 256 12.46 2.41 8.68
N VAL A 257 13.66 2.26 8.10
CA VAL A 257 14.46 3.38 7.58
C VAL A 257 13.79 3.99 6.35
N THR A 258 13.34 3.14 5.43
CA THR A 258 12.63 3.57 4.20
C THR A 258 11.30 4.23 4.54
N GLN A 259 10.50 3.67 5.45
CA GLN A 259 9.27 4.30 5.93
C GLN A 259 9.54 5.70 6.45
N ARG A 260 10.55 5.85 7.33
CA ARG A 260 10.90 7.16 7.91
C ARG A 260 11.34 8.17 6.84
N LEU A 261 12.10 7.72 5.82
CA LEU A 261 12.50 8.54 4.69
C LEU A 261 11.27 9.02 3.89
N LEU A 262 10.37 8.09 3.53
CA LEU A 262 9.16 8.40 2.76
C LEU A 262 8.23 9.35 3.52
N VAL A 263 8.00 9.13 4.81
CA VAL A 263 7.21 10.03 5.66
C VAL A 263 7.82 11.43 5.70
N LYS A 264 9.14 11.53 5.89
CA LYS A 264 9.86 12.82 5.88
C LYS A 264 9.67 13.55 4.55
N LYS A 265 9.84 12.86 3.41
CA LYS A 265 9.63 13.43 2.06
C LYS A 265 8.18 13.93 1.86
N CYS A 266 7.20 13.21 2.37
CA CYS A 266 5.79 13.64 2.32
C CYS A 266 5.56 14.91 3.13
N ILE A 267 6.08 14.99 4.35
CA ILE A 267 5.99 16.19 5.19
C ILE A 267 6.63 17.40 4.48
N GLU A 268 7.84 17.22 3.93
CA GLU A 268 8.55 18.26 3.19
C GLU A 268 7.75 18.77 1.99
N SER A 269 7.08 17.85 1.28
CA SER A 269 6.28 18.14 0.08
C SER A 269 4.83 18.52 0.40
N LYS A 270 4.43 18.54 1.69
CA LYS A 270 3.04 18.77 2.14
C LYS A 270 2.04 17.80 1.49
N LYS A 271 2.41 16.54 1.39
CA LYS A 271 1.60 15.46 0.81
C LYS A 271 1.17 14.48 1.89
N PRO A 272 -0.08 14.01 1.89
CA PRO A 272 -0.53 12.98 2.83
C PRO A 272 0.26 11.67 2.68
N VAL A 273 0.49 11.00 3.81
CA VAL A 273 1.12 9.69 3.85
C VAL A 273 0.30 8.71 4.67
N ILE A 274 0.12 7.51 4.12
CA ILE A 274 -0.59 6.38 4.72
C ILE A 274 0.43 5.28 5.00
N ILE A 275 0.44 4.74 6.24
CA ILE A 275 1.17 3.52 6.54
C ILE A 275 0.22 2.34 6.50
N ALA A 276 0.57 1.34 5.71
CA ALA A 276 -0.27 0.20 5.39
C ALA A 276 0.42 -1.12 5.63
N THR A 277 -0.38 -2.16 5.81
CA THR A 277 -0.04 -3.58 5.99
C THR A 277 0.66 -3.90 7.30
N GLN A 278 0.35 -5.06 7.86
CA GLN A 278 0.97 -5.63 9.07
C GLN A 278 0.95 -4.69 10.31
N MET A 279 -0.13 -3.89 10.48
CA MET A 279 -0.23 -2.96 11.60
C MET A 279 -0.67 -3.66 12.90
N LEU A 280 -1.77 -4.42 12.84
CA LEU A 280 -2.31 -5.22 13.93
C LEU A 280 -2.59 -6.65 13.46
N HIS A 281 -1.67 -7.24 12.70
CA HIS A 281 -1.84 -8.49 11.97
C HIS A 281 -2.33 -9.64 12.84
N THR A 282 -1.81 -9.74 14.07
CA THR A 282 -2.23 -10.74 15.05
C THR A 282 -3.74 -10.67 15.33
N MET A 283 -4.37 -9.50 15.20
CA MET A 283 -5.81 -9.33 15.41
C MET A 283 -6.69 -9.91 14.29
N ILE A 284 -6.12 -10.47 13.23
CA ILE A 284 -6.86 -11.31 12.30
C ILE A 284 -7.47 -12.50 13.04
N GLU A 285 -6.70 -13.14 13.93
CA GLU A 285 -7.10 -14.38 14.63
C GLU A 285 -7.25 -14.21 16.16
N HIS A 286 -6.66 -13.15 16.73
CA HIS A 286 -6.63 -12.93 18.16
C HIS A 286 -7.33 -11.62 18.58
N PRO A 287 -8.04 -11.57 19.73
CA PRO A 287 -8.77 -10.38 20.17
C PRO A 287 -7.89 -9.24 20.68
N ARG A 288 -6.59 -9.47 20.83
CA ARG A 288 -5.60 -8.49 21.30
C ARG A 288 -4.34 -8.54 20.46
N PRO A 289 -3.75 -7.38 20.11
CA PRO A 289 -2.49 -7.34 19.41
C PRO A 289 -1.31 -7.62 20.34
N THR A 290 -0.17 -7.87 19.75
CA THR A 290 1.11 -7.92 20.47
C THR A 290 1.55 -6.51 20.91
N ARG A 291 2.50 -6.46 21.87
CA ARG A 291 3.12 -5.19 22.27
C ARG A 291 3.95 -4.57 21.14
N ALA A 292 4.55 -5.39 20.29
CA ALA A 292 5.30 -4.95 19.12
C ALA A 292 4.41 -4.22 18.11
N GLU A 293 3.21 -4.75 17.82
CA GLU A 293 2.24 -4.12 16.93
C GLU A 293 1.71 -2.80 17.49
N ILE A 294 1.43 -2.72 18.79
CA ILE A 294 1.08 -1.45 19.45
C ILE A 294 2.20 -0.43 19.29
N SER A 295 3.46 -0.83 19.48
CA SER A 295 4.63 0.04 19.32
C SER A 295 4.79 0.48 17.87
N ASP A 296 4.50 -0.39 16.90
CA ASP A 296 4.59 -0.06 15.49
C ASP A 296 3.55 0.99 15.08
N VAL A 297 2.28 0.80 15.48
CA VAL A 297 1.22 1.82 15.30
C VAL A 297 1.62 3.15 15.96
N ALA A 298 2.11 3.10 17.20
CA ALA A 298 2.55 4.30 17.92
C ALA A 298 3.68 5.03 17.18
N ASN A 299 4.70 4.28 16.70
CA ASN A 299 5.81 4.85 15.95
C ASN A 299 5.36 5.52 14.64
N ALA A 300 4.42 4.92 13.92
CA ALA A 300 3.85 5.55 12.72
C ALA A 300 3.21 6.92 13.07
N ILE A 301 2.45 6.97 14.16
CA ILE A 301 1.78 8.21 14.61
C ILE A 301 2.80 9.25 15.08
N TYR A 302 3.82 8.85 15.84
CA TYR A 302 4.94 9.76 16.23
C TYR A 302 5.70 10.30 15.01
N GLN A 303 5.76 9.54 13.92
CA GLN A 303 6.31 10.02 12.64
C GLN A 303 5.37 11.02 11.92
N ARG A 304 4.16 11.26 12.45
CA ARG A 304 3.15 12.20 11.93
C ARG A 304 2.57 11.80 10.59
N VAL A 305 2.25 10.54 10.45
CA VAL A 305 1.49 10.05 9.31
C VAL A 305 0.06 10.56 9.35
N ASP A 306 -0.54 10.80 8.18
CA ASP A 306 -1.93 11.27 8.08
C ASP A 306 -2.93 10.16 8.35
N ALA A 307 -2.59 8.93 7.97
CA ALA A 307 -3.44 7.77 8.16
C ALA A 307 -2.66 6.48 8.39
N VAL A 308 -3.32 5.53 9.06
CA VAL A 308 -2.90 4.14 9.21
C VAL A 308 -3.99 3.22 8.68
N MET A 309 -3.62 2.09 8.09
CA MET A 309 -4.56 1.20 7.41
C MET A 309 -4.55 -0.20 7.99
N LEU A 310 -5.75 -0.76 8.15
CA LEU A 310 -6.01 -2.17 8.45
C LEU A 310 -6.42 -2.88 7.15
N SER A 311 -5.81 -4.02 6.88
CA SER A 311 -6.02 -4.84 5.69
C SER A 311 -6.83 -6.10 6.04
N GLY A 312 -6.15 -7.23 6.27
CA GLY A 312 -6.76 -8.50 6.65
C GLY A 312 -7.55 -8.43 7.94
N GLU A 313 -7.12 -7.58 8.88
CA GLU A 313 -7.72 -7.40 10.20
C GLU A 313 -9.20 -7.01 10.11
N THR A 314 -9.58 -6.24 9.10
CA THR A 314 -10.96 -5.79 8.90
C THR A 314 -11.66 -6.48 7.73
N ALA A 315 -10.91 -6.97 6.72
CA ALA A 315 -11.48 -7.63 5.55
C ALA A 315 -11.95 -9.06 5.84
N ASN A 316 -11.16 -9.82 6.60
CA ASN A 316 -11.38 -11.26 6.83
C ASN A 316 -11.18 -11.66 8.30
N GLY A 317 -10.71 -10.75 9.17
CA GLY A 317 -10.38 -11.04 10.55
C GLY A 317 -11.59 -11.37 11.42
N LEU A 318 -11.33 -12.03 12.52
CA LEU A 318 -12.36 -12.40 13.51
C LEU A 318 -12.73 -11.22 14.43
N TYR A 319 -11.84 -10.21 14.55
CA TYR A 319 -11.98 -9.10 15.50
C TYR A 319 -11.86 -7.71 14.85
N PRO A 320 -12.60 -7.42 13.76
CA PRO A 320 -12.41 -6.19 12.97
C PRO A 320 -12.75 -4.90 13.73
N VAL A 321 -13.83 -4.93 14.54
CA VAL A 321 -14.26 -3.76 15.32
C VAL A 321 -13.26 -3.46 16.42
N GLU A 322 -12.78 -4.49 17.11
CA GLU A 322 -11.75 -4.41 18.14
C GLU A 322 -10.41 -3.90 17.57
N ALA A 323 -10.05 -4.29 16.34
CA ALA A 323 -8.85 -3.81 15.67
C ALA A 323 -8.93 -2.30 15.40
N VAL A 324 -10.04 -1.81 14.83
CA VAL A 324 -10.27 -0.38 14.63
C VAL A 324 -10.28 0.37 15.97
N ALA A 325 -11.00 -0.13 16.98
CA ALA A 325 -11.06 0.48 18.30
C ALA A 325 -9.70 0.53 18.99
N THR A 326 -8.87 -0.51 18.84
CA THR A 326 -7.52 -0.57 19.40
C THR A 326 -6.63 0.47 18.72
N MET A 327 -6.62 0.52 17.39
CA MET A 327 -5.87 1.52 16.63
C MET A 327 -6.29 2.95 17.00
N ALA A 328 -7.61 3.18 17.18
CA ALA A 328 -8.14 4.48 17.61
C ALA A 328 -7.71 4.86 19.04
N ARG A 329 -7.62 3.90 19.97
CA ARG A 329 -7.10 4.16 21.32
C ARG A 329 -5.63 4.52 21.29
N VAL A 330 -4.81 3.77 20.54
CA VAL A 330 -3.38 4.07 20.40
C VAL A 330 -3.18 5.47 19.81
N ALA A 331 -3.93 5.79 18.74
CA ALA A 331 -3.84 7.12 18.13
C ALA A 331 -4.16 8.25 19.11
N ARG A 332 -5.24 8.13 19.88
CA ARG A 332 -5.61 9.15 20.90
C ARG A 332 -4.55 9.29 21.99
N GLU A 333 -4.00 8.18 22.45
CA GLU A 333 -2.99 8.18 23.51
C GLU A 333 -1.72 8.90 23.07
N ILE A 334 -1.20 8.56 21.89
CA ILE A 334 0.01 9.20 21.34
C ILE A 334 -0.22 10.68 21.04
N GLU A 335 -1.35 11.03 20.45
CA GLU A 335 -1.69 12.43 20.17
C GLU A 335 -1.89 13.27 21.44
N ASN A 336 -2.41 12.66 22.51
CA ASN A 336 -2.52 13.32 23.83
C ASN A 336 -1.14 13.50 24.49
N ASP A 337 -0.24 12.51 24.37
CA ASP A 337 1.14 12.62 24.85
C ASP A 337 1.86 13.79 24.18
N GLU A 338 1.76 13.91 22.84
CA GLU A 338 2.33 15.07 22.11
C GLU A 338 1.78 16.42 22.54
N VAL A 339 0.48 16.50 22.86
CA VAL A 339 -0.13 17.74 23.36
C VAL A 339 0.41 18.12 24.73
N ASN A 340 0.61 17.14 25.61
CA ASN A 340 1.03 17.37 27.00
C ASN A 340 2.55 17.63 27.12
N ASN A 341 3.36 16.92 26.34
CA ASN A 341 4.83 16.97 26.42
C ASN A 341 5.45 17.89 25.36
N GLY A 342 4.64 18.48 24.50
CA GLY A 342 5.05 19.30 23.36
C GLY A 342 5.40 18.47 22.14
N PRO A 343 5.06 18.97 20.95
CA PRO A 343 5.36 18.26 19.72
C PRO A 343 6.88 18.25 19.49
N ASN A 344 7.45 17.09 19.26
CA ASN A 344 8.82 16.95 18.77
C ASN A 344 8.88 17.35 17.29
N ILE A 345 8.63 18.64 17.00
CA ILE A 345 8.63 19.19 15.64
C ILE A 345 10.04 19.60 15.28
N ASP A 346 10.65 18.91 14.36
CA ASP A 346 11.74 19.50 13.58
C ASP A 346 11.16 20.55 12.61
N MET A 347 11.17 21.79 13.06
CA MET A 347 10.61 22.92 12.31
C MET A 347 11.39 23.25 11.03
N ASN A 348 12.49 22.53 10.75
CA ASN A 348 13.28 22.68 9.54
C ASN A 348 12.81 21.75 8.42
N LEU A 349 11.93 20.79 8.70
CA LEU A 349 11.46 19.80 7.74
C LEU A 349 10.58 20.35 6.61
N VAL A 350 9.91 21.48 6.79
CA VAL A 350 9.00 21.98 5.77
C VAL A 350 9.72 22.89 4.79
N ARG A 351 9.83 22.48 3.54
CA ARG A 351 10.26 23.35 2.44
C ARG A 351 9.18 24.40 2.17
N ILE A 352 9.47 25.63 2.44
CA ILE A 352 8.59 26.76 2.14
C ILE A 352 9.31 27.60 1.08
N ASN A 353 8.67 27.79 -0.08
CA ASN A 353 9.22 28.58 -1.19
C ASN A 353 9.43 30.08 -0.87
N ASN A 354 8.92 30.53 0.27
CA ASN A 354 9.07 31.90 0.77
C ASN A 354 9.66 31.85 2.18
N GLU A 355 10.94 32.26 2.31
CA GLU A 355 11.65 32.28 3.59
C GLU A 355 10.95 33.12 4.67
N ILE A 356 10.33 34.24 4.29
CA ILE A 356 9.61 35.12 5.24
C ILE A 356 8.41 34.37 5.82
N THR A 357 7.59 33.74 4.96
CA THR A 357 6.43 32.96 5.41
C THR A 357 6.88 31.80 6.30
N ALA A 358 7.99 31.13 5.94
CA ALA A 358 8.58 30.06 6.75
C ALA A 358 8.96 30.54 8.14
N GLN A 359 9.65 31.66 8.24
CA GLN A 359 10.08 32.24 9.54
C GLN A 359 8.88 32.69 10.38
N LEU A 360 7.88 33.32 9.78
CA LEU A 360 6.66 33.71 10.48
C LEU A 360 5.91 32.48 11.02
N ALA A 361 5.72 31.45 10.21
CA ALA A 361 5.06 30.22 10.64
C ALA A 361 5.82 29.53 11.81
N ARG A 362 7.16 29.41 11.69
CA ARG A 362 8.00 28.86 12.77
C ARG A 362 7.91 29.67 14.05
N SER A 363 7.92 30.99 13.93
CA SER A 363 7.81 31.91 15.08
C SER A 363 6.43 31.79 15.75
N ALA A 364 5.35 31.72 14.96
CA ALA A 364 4.00 31.53 15.47
C ALA A 364 3.85 30.20 16.22
N VAL A 365 4.36 29.09 15.64
CA VAL A 365 4.35 27.78 16.30
C VAL A 365 5.17 27.78 17.58
N ARG A 366 6.39 28.35 17.58
CA ARG A 366 7.19 28.50 18.82
C ARG A 366 6.46 29.32 19.90
N ALA A 367 5.89 30.43 19.52
CA ALA A 367 5.13 31.25 20.44
C ALA A 367 3.93 30.52 21.02
N SER A 368 3.21 29.77 20.18
CA SER A 368 2.04 28.98 20.62
C SER A 368 2.41 27.91 21.66
N ILE A 369 3.55 27.22 21.45
CA ILE A 369 4.06 26.22 22.39
C ILE A 369 4.48 26.88 23.71
N ASN A 370 5.30 27.93 23.64
CA ASN A 370 5.84 28.61 24.82
C ASN A 370 4.75 29.29 25.66
N LEU A 371 3.77 29.89 25.00
CA LEU A 371 2.67 30.62 25.65
C LEU A 371 1.45 29.72 25.91
N ARG A 372 1.49 28.45 25.51
CA ARG A 372 0.39 27.48 25.66
C ARG A 372 -0.94 28.00 25.11
N VAL A 373 -0.91 28.69 23.96
CA VAL A 373 -2.13 29.20 23.33
C VAL A 373 -2.93 28.02 22.73
N LYS A 374 -4.26 28.14 22.77
CA LYS A 374 -5.16 27.03 22.33
C LYS A 374 -5.32 26.92 20.82
N ALA A 375 -5.03 27.99 20.08
CA ALA A 375 -5.18 28.01 18.63
C ALA A 375 -4.27 29.07 18.00
N ILE A 376 -3.87 28.82 16.76
CA ILE A 376 -3.28 29.80 15.85
C ILE A 376 -4.29 29.99 14.72
N VAL A 377 -4.72 31.23 14.50
CA VAL A 377 -5.61 31.59 13.41
C VAL A 377 -4.76 32.22 12.30
N ILE A 378 -4.89 31.68 11.09
CA ILE A 378 -4.12 32.09 9.91
C ILE A 378 -5.09 32.47 8.81
N ASP A 379 -4.94 33.67 8.28
CA ASP A 379 -5.62 34.06 7.04
C ASP A 379 -4.79 33.58 5.83
N THR A 380 -5.40 32.83 4.93
CA THR A 380 -4.73 32.20 3.80
C THR A 380 -5.64 32.06 2.60
N LEU A 381 -5.12 32.39 1.41
CA LEU A 381 -5.84 32.24 0.15
C LEU A 381 -5.88 30.80 -0.35
N SER A 382 -4.90 29.98 0.01
CA SER A 382 -4.74 28.61 -0.53
C SER A 382 -4.99 27.49 0.49
N GLY A 383 -5.12 27.83 1.79
CA GLY A 383 -5.19 26.86 2.87
C GLY A 383 -3.89 26.07 3.11
N ARG A 384 -2.78 26.47 2.47
CA ARG A 384 -1.48 25.74 2.51
C ARG A 384 -0.40 26.47 3.32
N THR A 385 -0.78 27.31 4.22
CA THR A 385 0.17 28.13 5.02
C THR A 385 0.53 27.43 6.32
#